data_3d8221e9217b7dbaa327a80a36f0c965
#
_entry.id   3d8221e9217b7dbaa327a80a36f0c965
#
_cell.length_a   1.000
_cell.length_b   1.000
_cell.length_c   1.000
_cell.angle_alpha   90.00
_cell.angle_beta   90.00
_cell.angle_gamma   90.00
#
_symmetry.space_group_name_H-M   'P 1'
#
loop_
_entity.id
_entity.type
_entity.pdbx_description
1 polymer ?
#
loop_
_entity_poly.entity_id
_entity_poly.type
_entity_poly.pdbx_seq_one_letter_code
_entity_poly.pdbx_strand_id
1 'polypeptide(L)'
;MRVLIVHPVMKFLGGGERLCCETIHALLSFGHEVTLLSEIFDTQRTERFFGYSGLFDKVIPLFYPSTRKVGSLGSSAHLIRHLTSQKHKLRELSNFQGYAFDLVFSTQDAGYIPDMNLPVIQWGYSPRFFLSPLHADSPRALASAIRWLPLRLHYLRKVSRIGLVLAISQYSKTHLDEVWKRPSALVYPGCNMVNPGAKRNLVVTVARAVPVKRLELFWKVAMLRPKYEFAMLVTQDPNFLEYSIALSRVAPMNGRILFNPSKDTYHKFLGEAKVYLHMMEREHFGISIVEAMSAMCTPIVHDSGGPKEIVCGRAGLRWQTIDEVPSMIDEAMRNAPSAAARQRAQCFSIERFEKRLASIFSQMRV
;
A
#
# COMPACT_ATOMS: atom_id res chain seq x y z
N MET A 1 11.38 -22.08 9.33
CA MET A 1 12.46 -21.13 8.87
C MET A 1 12.48 -19.92 9.77
N ARG A 2 13.65 -19.32 9.94
CA ARG A 2 13.86 -18.02 10.60
C ARG A 2 13.88 -16.93 9.52
N VAL A 3 12.82 -16.12 9.47
CA VAL A 3 12.61 -15.13 8.41
C VAL A 3 12.90 -13.73 8.94
N LEU A 4 13.83 -13.01 8.31
CA LEU A 4 14.07 -11.61 8.56
C LEU A 4 13.17 -10.75 7.68
N ILE A 5 12.13 -10.14 8.26
CA ILE A 5 11.32 -9.14 7.56
C ILE A 5 12.01 -7.78 7.66
N VAL A 6 12.15 -7.13 6.52
CA VAL A 6 12.73 -5.78 6.42
C VAL A 6 11.65 -4.79 6.00
N HIS A 7 11.18 -3.97 6.95
CA HIS A 7 10.23 -2.89 6.72
C HIS A 7 10.69 -1.62 7.45
N PRO A 8 11.55 -0.80 6.85
CA PRO A 8 12.20 0.31 7.52
C PRO A 8 11.28 1.30 8.21
N VAL A 9 10.09 1.58 7.67
CA VAL A 9 9.22 2.65 8.16
C VAL A 9 7.78 2.19 8.33
N MET A 10 7.37 1.90 9.57
CA MET A 10 6.02 1.41 9.93
C MET A 10 5.05 2.53 10.36
N LYS A 11 5.47 3.77 10.45
CA LYS A 11 4.72 4.86 11.10
C LYS A 11 3.56 5.48 10.28
N PHE A 12 3.48 5.20 8.97
CA PHE A 12 2.52 5.90 8.07
C PHE A 12 1.15 5.24 8.00
N LEU A 13 0.97 4.04 8.53
CA LEU A 13 -0.29 3.32 8.58
C LEU A 13 -1.02 3.23 7.21
N GLY A 14 -0.25 2.95 6.16
CA GLY A 14 -0.75 2.82 4.80
C GLY A 14 -0.86 1.37 4.32
N GLY A 15 -1.09 1.20 3.02
CA GLY A 15 -1.22 -0.14 2.41
C GLY A 15 0.06 -0.98 2.47
N GLY A 16 1.24 -0.34 2.45
CA GLY A 16 2.53 -1.04 2.57
C GLY A 16 2.74 -1.63 3.97
N GLU A 17 2.47 -0.83 5.00
CA GLU A 17 2.56 -1.25 6.41
C GLU A 17 1.53 -2.35 6.71
N ARG A 18 0.33 -2.23 6.14
CA ARG A 18 -0.68 -3.28 6.25
C ARG A 18 -0.21 -4.59 5.61
N LEU A 19 0.31 -4.55 4.38
CA LEU A 19 0.82 -5.75 3.70
C LEU A 19 2.00 -6.38 4.47
N CYS A 20 2.81 -5.57 5.16
CA CYS A 20 3.83 -6.07 6.08
C CYS A 20 3.21 -6.85 7.24
N CYS A 21 2.20 -6.31 7.92
CA CYS A 21 1.47 -6.99 9.00
C CYS A 21 0.81 -8.29 8.51
N GLU A 22 0.17 -8.28 7.34
CA GLU A 22 -0.43 -9.47 6.73
C GLU A 22 0.62 -10.53 6.40
N THR A 23 1.79 -10.11 5.91
CA THR A 23 2.91 -11.03 5.64
C THR A 23 3.45 -11.64 6.93
N ILE A 24 3.63 -10.85 8.00
CA ILE A 24 4.03 -11.33 9.32
C ILE A 24 3.03 -12.37 9.83
N HIS A 25 1.74 -12.01 9.81
CA HIS A 25 0.67 -12.89 10.28
C HIS A 25 0.67 -14.23 9.54
N ALA A 26 0.75 -14.20 8.21
CA ALA A 26 0.80 -15.41 7.40
C ALA A 26 2.03 -16.28 7.72
N LEU A 27 3.22 -15.69 7.82
CA LEU A 27 4.45 -16.43 8.13
C LEU A 27 4.41 -17.10 9.52
N LEU A 28 3.88 -16.40 10.52
CA LEU A 28 3.66 -16.95 11.86
C LEU A 28 2.66 -18.11 11.82
N SER A 29 1.57 -17.99 11.04
CA SER A 29 0.58 -19.06 10.90
C SER A 29 1.12 -20.29 10.16
N PHE A 30 2.14 -20.14 9.33
CA PHE A 30 2.87 -21.24 8.67
C PHE A 30 3.93 -21.89 9.58
N GLY A 31 4.07 -21.42 10.84
CA GLY A 31 5.03 -21.95 11.78
C GLY A 31 6.47 -21.45 11.58
N HIS A 32 6.64 -20.28 10.93
CA HIS A 32 7.95 -19.64 10.80
C HIS A 32 8.23 -18.73 11.98
N GLU A 33 9.50 -18.62 12.35
CA GLU A 33 9.99 -17.64 13.31
C GLU A 33 10.27 -16.32 12.56
N VAL A 34 9.71 -15.24 13.02
CA VAL A 34 9.76 -13.94 12.34
C VAL A 34 10.52 -12.92 13.17
N THR A 35 11.53 -12.32 12.58
CA THR A 35 12.23 -11.13 13.12
C THR A 35 11.89 -9.93 12.26
N LEU A 36 11.47 -8.81 12.88
CA LEU A 36 11.16 -7.56 12.17
C LEU A 36 12.27 -6.52 12.36
N LEU A 37 12.93 -6.18 11.27
CA LEU A 37 13.92 -5.09 11.20
C LEU A 37 13.24 -3.81 10.73
N SER A 38 13.08 -2.83 11.65
CA SER A 38 12.36 -1.57 11.42
C SER A 38 12.90 -0.43 12.27
N GLU A 39 12.57 0.84 11.93
CA GLU A 39 12.60 1.92 12.90
C GLU A 39 11.66 1.63 14.07
N ILE A 40 11.96 2.20 15.24
CA ILE A 40 11.04 2.20 16.39
C ILE A 40 9.70 2.84 15.97
N PHE A 41 8.61 2.17 16.25
CA PHE A 41 7.24 2.62 15.98
C PHE A 41 6.29 2.18 17.11
N ASP A 42 5.09 2.73 17.14
CA ASP A 42 4.04 2.35 18.08
C ASP A 42 3.34 1.07 17.58
N THR A 43 3.74 -0.08 18.14
CA THR A 43 3.22 -1.40 17.80
C THR A 43 1.74 -1.52 18.14
N GLN A 44 1.32 -1.06 19.33
CA GLN A 44 -0.07 -1.15 19.78
C GLN A 44 -1.01 -0.30 18.91
N ARG A 45 -0.57 0.90 18.52
CA ARG A 45 -1.33 1.75 17.59
C ARG A 45 -1.46 1.07 16.23
N THR A 46 -0.39 0.46 15.72
CA THR A 46 -0.37 -0.23 14.43
C THR A 46 -1.31 -1.43 14.45
N GLU A 47 -1.27 -2.24 15.50
CA GLU A 47 -2.17 -3.38 15.68
C GLU A 47 -3.64 -2.95 15.73
N ARG A 48 -3.96 -1.94 16.53
CA ARG A 48 -5.33 -1.40 16.61
C ARG A 48 -5.82 -0.88 15.28
N PHE A 49 -4.95 -0.17 14.54
CA PHE A 49 -5.32 0.42 13.26
C PHE A 49 -5.62 -0.65 12.19
N PHE A 50 -4.79 -1.68 12.08
CA PHE A 50 -4.99 -2.74 11.08
C PHE A 50 -5.87 -3.89 11.59
N GLY A 51 -6.19 -3.93 12.89
CA GLY A 51 -7.06 -4.93 13.49
C GLY A 51 -6.38 -6.24 13.81
N TYR A 52 -5.10 -6.20 14.11
CA TYR A 52 -4.36 -7.30 14.71
C TYR A 52 -4.32 -7.14 16.24
N SER A 53 -4.19 -8.24 16.96
CA SER A 53 -4.00 -8.23 18.40
C SER A 53 -2.84 -9.15 18.77
N GLY A 54 -1.82 -8.61 19.46
CA GLY A 54 -0.63 -9.35 19.86
C GLY A 54 0.20 -9.90 18.70
N LEU A 55 0.13 -9.25 17.53
CA LEU A 55 0.93 -9.65 16.37
C LEU A 55 2.42 -9.47 16.63
N PHE A 56 2.78 -8.30 17.17
CA PHE A 56 4.18 -7.96 17.42
C PHE A 56 4.75 -8.60 18.70
N ASP A 57 3.91 -9.12 19.58
CA ASP A 57 4.36 -9.93 20.73
C ASP A 57 4.96 -11.29 20.30
N LYS A 58 4.59 -11.77 19.11
CA LYS A 58 5.07 -13.03 18.52
C LYS A 58 6.27 -12.84 17.58
N VAL A 59 6.75 -11.62 17.42
CA VAL A 59 7.83 -11.24 16.52
C VAL A 59 9.05 -10.84 17.31
N ILE A 60 10.24 -11.30 16.90
CA ILE A 60 11.49 -10.83 17.49
C ILE A 60 11.76 -9.40 16.98
N PRO A 61 11.73 -8.38 17.87
CA PRO A 61 11.92 -7.01 17.43
C PRO A 61 13.41 -6.70 17.22
N LEU A 62 13.75 -6.21 16.05
CA LEU A 62 15.08 -5.68 15.73
C LEU A 62 14.95 -4.20 15.37
N PHE A 63 14.59 -3.38 16.36
CA PHE A 63 14.27 -1.99 16.15
C PHE A 63 15.49 -1.09 16.34
N TYR A 64 15.60 -0.06 15.49
CA TYR A 64 16.62 0.99 15.55
C TYR A 64 15.98 2.37 15.62
N PRO A 65 16.73 3.39 16.14
CA PRO A 65 16.20 4.75 16.29
C PRO A 65 15.70 5.34 14.98
N SER A 66 14.60 6.10 15.06
CA SER A 66 14.02 6.77 13.89
C SER A 66 15.00 7.72 13.23
N THR A 67 15.15 7.60 11.92
CA THR A 67 15.99 8.50 11.13
C THR A 67 15.18 9.73 10.73
N ARG A 68 15.46 10.90 11.31
CA ARG A 68 14.80 12.16 10.93
C ARG A 68 15.20 12.55 9.50
N LYS A 69 14.22 12.98 8.68
CA LYS A 69 14.53 13.67 7.43
C LYS A 69 15.26 14.98 7.75
N VAL A 70 16.44 15.18 7.20
CA VAL A 70 17.19 16.44 7.31
C VAL A 70 17.25 17.08 5.93
N GLY A 71 16.45 18.12 5.72
CA GLY A 71 16.51 19.02 4.56
C GLY A 71 16.33 18.40 3.17
N SER A 72 16.60 19.17 2.14
CA SER A 72 16.45 18.81 0.72
C SER A 72 17.44 17.76 0.17
N LEU A 73 18.46 17.41 0.92
CA LEU A 73 19.38 16.26 0.65
C LEU A 73 18.75 14.91 1.04
N GLY A 74 17.48 14.92 1.34
CA GLY A 74 16.73 13.96 2.16
C GLY A 74 16.72 12.50 1.76
N SER A 75 16.69 12.12 0.46
CA SER A 75 16.43 10.71 0.12
C SER A 75 17.67 9.81 0.22
N SER A 76 18.82 10.26 -0.26
CA SER A 76 20.06 9.45 -0.22
C SER A 76 20.64 9.38 1.19
N ALA A 77 20.69 10.50 1.92
CA ALA A 77 21.14 10.52 3.30
C ALA A 77 20.23 9.69 4.23
N HIS A 78 18.93 9.72 4.00
CA HIS A 78 17.96 8.91 4.72
C HIS A 78 18.17 7.40 4.45
N LEU A 79 18.37 7.02 3.20
CA LEU A 79 18.67 5.63 2.84
C LEU A 79 19.99 5.15 3.49
N ILE A 80 21.06 5.95 3.43
CA ILE A 80 22.36 5.61 4.03
C ILE A 80 22.22 5.41 5.55
N ARG A 81 21.49 6.28 6.25
CA ARG A 81 21.25 6.14 7.69
C ARG A 81 20.51 4.84 8.03
N HIS A 82 19.46 4.51 7.27
CA HIS A 82 18.76 3.24 7.46
C HIS A 82 19.71 2.04 7.29
N LEU A 83 20.45 1.99 6.20
CA LEU A 83 21.37 0.90 5.93
C LEU A 83 22.47 0.76 7.00
N THR A 84 23.00 1.91 7.51
CA THR A 84 23.96 1.91 8.59
C THR A 84 23.36 1.38 9.90
N SER A 85 22.16 1.86 10.26
CA SER A 85 21.47 1.41 11.47
C SER A 85 21.09 -0.07 11.39
N GLN A 86 20.62 -0.53 10.24
CA GLN A 86 20.34 -1.94 10.01
C GLN A 86 21.59 -2.82 10.17
N LYS A 87 22.71 -2.40 9.57
CA LYS A 87 23.98 -3.12 9.67
C LYS A 87 24.45 -3.23 11.12
N HIS A 88 24.30 -2.17 11.90
CA HIS A 88 24.67 -2.16 13.32
C HIS A 88 23.81 -3.18 14.10
N LYS A 89 22.49 -3.12 13.95
CA LYS A 89 21.56 -4.03 14.64
C LYS A 89 21.77 -5.50 14.27
N LEU A 90 22.00 -5.79 13.01
CA LEU A 90 22.28 -7.16 12.56
C LEU A 90 23.60 -7.69 13.12
N ARG A 91 24.62 -6.85 13.28
CA ARG A 91 25.89 -7.22 13.93
C ARG A 91 25.71 -7.48 15.43
N GLU A 92 24.94 -6.62 16.13
CA GLU A 92 24.61 -6.85 17.53
C GLU A 92 23.96 -8.24 17.71
N LEU A 93 22.98 -8.58 16.90
CA LEU A 93 22.28 -9.86 16.98
C LEU A 93 23.23 -11.05 16.71
N SER A 94 24.06 -10.97 15.69
CA SER A 94 25.00 -12.05 15.34
C SER A 94 26.08 -12.28 16.41
N ASN A 95 26.54 -11.23 17.08
CA ASN A 95 27.55 -11.31 18.12
C ASN A 95 27.01 -11.87 19.45
N PHE A 96 25.72 -11.62 19.75
CA PHE A 96 25.13 -12.03 21.03
C PHE A 96 24.57 -13.45 21.05
N GLN A 97 24.09 -13.99 19.91
CA GLN A 97 23.28 -15.19 19.92
C GLN A 97 23.65 -16.25 18.86
N GLY A 98 24.66 -16.01 18.03
CA GLY A 98 24.92 -16.92 16.89
C GLY A 98 23.72 -17.09 15.96
N TYR A 99 22.81 -16.08 15.93
CA TYR A 99 21.53 -16.15 15.29
C TYR A 99 21.69 -16.07 13.77
N ALA A 100 21.26 -17.09 13.07
CA ALA A 100 21.28 -17.16 11.61
C ALA A 100 19.85 -17.08 11.07
N PHE A 101 19.64 -16.33 10.02
CA PHE A 101 18.39 -16.31 9.25
C PHE A 101 18.50 -17.28 8.07
N ASP A 102 17.36 -17.80 7.65
CA ASP A 102 17.26 -18.66 6.47
C ASP A 102 16.82 -17.83 5.23
N LEU A 103 16.11 -16.72 5.45
CA LEU A 103 15.48 -15.91 4.40
C LEU A 103 15.39 -14.44 4.81
N VAL A 104 15.58 -13.54 3.85
CA VAL A 104 15.21 -12.11 3.96
C VAL A 104 13.94 -11.86 3.17
N PHE A 105 12.93 -11.30 3.82
CA PHE A 105 11.70 -10.87 3.16
C PHE A 105 11.55 -9.34 3.26
N SER A 106 11.84 -8.64 2.18
CA SER A 106 11.69 -7.18 2.12
C SER A 106 10.27 -6.80 1.72
N THR A 107 9.61 -6.03 2.58
CA THR A 107 8.20 -5.64 2.42
C THR A 107 8.03 -4.15 2.10
N GLN A 108 9.11 -3.42 1.84
CA GLN A 108 9.04 -2.00 1.45
C GLN A 108 9.78 -1.78 0.13
N ASP A 109 10.95 -1.20 0.13
CA ASP A 109 11.69 -0.85 -1.08
C ASP A 109 12.97 -1.67 -1.19
N ALA A 110 13.32 -2.12 -2.40
CA ALA A 110 14.50 -2.95 -2.63
C ALA A 110 15.81 -2.28 -2.18
N GLY A 111 15.87 -0.94 -2.19
CA GLY A 111 17.03 -0.20 -1.72
C GLY A 111 17.40 -0.44 -0.26
N TYR A 112 16.46 -0.92 0.55
CA TYR A 112 16.67 -1.21 1.98
C TYR A 112 17.07 -2.66 2.29
N ILE A 113 17.18 -3.53 1.29
CA ILE A 113 17.61 -4.91 1.50
C ILE A 113 19.02 -4.92 2.12
N PRO A 114 19.23 -5.58 3.28
CA PRO A 114 20.55 -5.65 3.91
C PRO A 114 21.53 -6.47 3.07
N ASP A 115 22.85 -6.19 3.24
CA ASP A 115 23.90 -6.94 2.56
C ASP A 115 24.18 -8.25 3.34
N MET A 116 23.34 -9.25 3.09
CA MET A 116 23.45 -10.60 3.66
C MET A 116 23.52 -11.62 2.52
N ASN A 117 24.26 -12.70 2.69
CA ASN A 117 24.31 -13.79 1.71
C ASN A 117 23.19 -14.81 1.98
N LEU A 118 21.94 -14.35 1.78
CA LEU A 118 20.73 -15.13 2.01
C LEU A 118 19.77 -14.98 0.82
N PRO A 119 18.88 -15.95 0.59
CA PRO A 119 17.77 -15.80 -0.32
C PRO A 119 16.94 -14.56 0.03
N VAL A 120 16.45 -13.84 -0.98
CA VAL A 120 15.65 -12.61 -0.79
C VAL A 120 14.33 -12.73 -1.53
N ILE A 121 13.22 -12.55 -0.80
CA ILE A 121 11.90 -12.27 -1.38
C ILE A 121 11.63 -10.78 -1.25
N GLN A 122 11.05 -10.17 -2.27
CA GLN A 122 10.71 -8.74 -2.31
C GLN A 122 9.26 -8.52 -2.72
N TRP A 123 8.49 -7.79 -1.90
CA TRP A 123 7.24 -7.20 -2.36
C TRP A 123 7.51 -6.05 -3.34
N GLY A 124 6.97 -6.17 -4.53
CA GLY A 124 7.09 -5.19 -5.60
C GLY A 124 5.81 -4.37 -5.76
N TYR A 125 5.89 -3.07 -5.48
CA TYR A 125 4.79 -2.12 -5.69
C TYR A 125 4.93 -1.41 -7.03
N SER A 126 6.05 -0.69 -7.20
CA SER A 126 6.42 0.03 -8.42
C SER A 126 7.94 0.23 -8.43
N PRO A 127 8.57 0.19 -9.60
CA PRO A 127 9.98 0.58 -9.70
C PRO A 127 10.17 2.05 -9.30
N ARG A 128 11.32 2.36 -8.70
CA ARG A 128 11.66 3.76 -8.39
C ARG A 128 11.77 4.60 -9.67
N PHE A 129 11.33 5.86 -9.61
CA PHE A 129 11.33 6.78 -10.75
C PHE A 129 12.70 6.95 -11.41
N PHE A 130 13.79 6.89 -10.64
CA PHE A 130 15.15 7.01 -11.16
C PHE A 130 15.64 5.76 -11.94
N LEU A 131 14.83 4.70 -11.97
CA LEU A 131 15.07 3.52 -12.82
C LEU A 131 14.38 3.62 -14.17
N SER A 132 13.47 4.57 -14.36
CA SER A 132 12.87 4.82 -15.66
C SER A 132 13.95 5.10 -16.69
N PRO A 133 13.75 4.72 -17.96
CA PRO A 133 14.70 5.03 -19.03
C PRO A 133 15.05 6.51 -19.01
N LEU A 134 16.34 6.80 -19.02
CA LEU A 134 16.83 8.16 -19.08
C LEU A 134 16.59 8.66 -20.52
N HIS A 135 15.50 9.38 -20.72
CA HIS A 135 15.36 10.19 -21.93
C HIS A 135 16.30 11.40 -21.75
N ALA A 136 17.51 11.26 -22.26
CA ALA A 136 18.55 12.29 -22.18
C ALA A 136 18.35 13.40 -23.23
N ASP A 137 17.08 13.78 -23.48
CA ASP A 137 16.70 14.71 -24.54
C ASP A 137 17.06 16.18 -24.21
N SER A 138 17.69 16.42 -23.05
CA SER A 138 18.13 17.75 -22.66
C SER A 138 19.35 17.71 -21.71
N PRO A 139 20.20 18.78 -21.69
CA PRO A 139 21.30 18.88 -20.72
C PRO A 139 20.87 18.78 -19.26
N ARG A 140 19.66 19.23 -18.91
CA ARG A 140 19.07 19.11 -17.57
C ARG A 140 18.71 17.67 -17.23
N ALA A 141 18.21 16.89 -18.20
CA ALA A 141 17.94 15.47 -18.02
C ALA A 141 19.23 14.68 -17.82
N LEU A 142 20.30 14.99 -18.57
CA LEU A 142 21.62 14.37 -18.41
C LEU A 142 22.23 14.68 -17.02
N ALA A 143 22.19 15.94 -16.57
CA ALA A 143 22.68 16.33 -15.25
C ALA A 143 21.90 15.62 -14.12
N SER A 144 20.58 15.49 -14.27
CA SER A 144 19.72 14.71 -13.36
C SER A 144 20.13 13.24 -13.34
N ALA A 145 20.39 12.66 -14.50
CA ALA A 145 20.83 11.28 -14.64
C ALA A 145 22.14 11.00 -13.92
N ILE A 146 23.13 11.86 -14.10
CA ILE A 146 24.45 11.76 -13.43
C ILE A 146 24.28 11.89 -11.91
N ARG A 147 23.47 12.85 -11.45
CA ARG A 147 23.18 13.05 -10.02
C ARG A 147 22.60 11.80 -9.34
N TRP A 148 21.72 11.06 -10.03
CA TRP A 148 21.07 9.87 -9.48
C TRP A 148 21.83 8.57 -9.74
N LEU A 149 22.91 8.59 -10.52
CA LEU A 149 23.67 7.41 -10.90
C LEU A 149 24.15 6.55 -9.72
N PRO A 150 24.73 7.12 -8.63
CA PRO A 150 25.17 6.30 -7.49
C PRO A 150 24.00 5.57 -6.83
N LEU A 151 22.86 6.25 -6.66
CA LEU A 151 21.65 5.64 -6.07
C LEU A 151 21.06 4.59 -6.99
N ARG A 152 21.07 4.81 -8.30
CA ARG A 152 20.64 3.85 -9.31
C ARG A 152 21.50 2.58 -9.27
N LEU A 153 22.83 2.73 -9.26
CA LEU A 153 23.74 1.58 -9.17
C LEU A 153 23.56 0.79 -7.88
N HIS A 154 23.44 1.50 -6.74
CA HIS A 154 23.13 0.85 -5.47
C HIS A 154 21.83 0.05 -5.54
N TYR A 155 20.77 0.66 -6.06
CA TYR A 155 19.45 0.02 -6.17
C TYR A 155 19.47 -1.19 -7.11
N LEU A 156 20.08 -1.08 -8.28
CA LEU A 156 20.22 -2.19 -9.24
C LEU A 156 21.02 -3.36 -8.64
N ARG A 157 22.08 -3.06 -7.87
CA ARG A 157 22.80 -4.09 -7.11
C ARG A 157 21.92 -4.81 -6.09
N LYS A 158 21.01 -4.07 -5.42
CA LYS A 158 20.04 -4.71 -4.49
C LYS A 158 19.03 -5.56 -5.26
N VAL A 159 18.49 -5.04 -6.36
CA VAL A 159 17.55 -5.77 -7.23
C VAL A 159 18.16 -7.05 -7.79
N SER A 160 19.45 -7.06 -8.18
CA SER A 160 20.10 -8.25 -8.70
C SER A 160 20.20 -9.41 -7.69
N ARG A 161 20.09 -9.12 -6.40
CA ARG A 161 20.13 -10.10 -5.30
C ARG A 161 18.76 -10.70 -4.95
N ILE A 162 17.67 -10.16 -5.49
CA ILE A 162 16.33 -10.66 -5.21
C ILE A 162 16.16 -12.01 -5.90
N GLY A 163 15.88 -13.05 -5.14
CA GLY A 163 15.57 -14.39 -5.66
C GLY A 163 14.15 -14.45 -6.24
N LEU A 164 13.18 -13.84 -5.54
CA LEU A 164 11.77 -13.86 -5.93
C LEU A 164 11.12 -12.49 -5.71
N VAL A 165 10.49 -11.96 -6.75
CA VAL A 165 9.68 -10.73 -6.70
C VAL A 165 8.21 -11.13 -6.62
N LEU A 166 7.47 -10.57 -5.65
CA LEU A 166 6.02 -10.72 -5.52
C LEU A 166 5.35 -9.40 -5.91
N ALA A 167 4.66 -9.37 -7.03
CA ALA A 167 3.95 -8.19 -7.49
C ALA A 167 2.52 -8.15 -6.92
N ILE A 168 2.10 -7.00 -6.42
CA ILE A 168 0.81 -6.82 -5.75
C ILE A 168 -0.39 -6.67 -6.70
N SER A 169 -0.14 -6.52 -8.00
CA SER A 169 -1.14 -6.40 -9.04
C SER A 169 -0.52 -6.73 -10.40
N GLN A 170 -1.35 -7.02 -11.41
CA GLN A 170 -0.86 -7.20 -12.79
C GLN A 170 -0.22 -5.92 -13.31
N TYR A 171 -0.76 -4.75 -12.93
CA TYR A 171 -0.17 -3.46 -13.23
C TYR A 171 1.25 -3.33 -12.66
N SER A 172 1.43 -3.63 -11.37
CA SER A 172 2.76 -3.62 -10.73
C SER A 172 3.68 -4.65 -11.37
N LYS A 173 3.17 -5.86 -11.66
CA LYS A 173 3.93 -6.94 -12.30
C LYS A 173 4.54 -6.49 -13.64
N THR A 174 3.72 -5.95 -14.54
CA THR A 174 4.17 -5.49 -15.85
C THR A 174 5.32 -4.48 -15.72
N HIS A 175 5.17 -3.46 -14.86
CA HIS A 175 6.19 -2.44 -14.66
C HIS A 175 7.48 -2.98 -14.02
N LEU A 176 7.36 -3.89 -13.06
CA LEU A 176 8.51 -4.51 -12.39
C LEU A 176 9.29 -5.40 -13.35
N ASP A 177 8.58 -6.25 -14.10
CA ASP A 177 9.19 -7.18 -15.06
C ASP A 177 9.94 -6.40 -16.16
N GLU A 178 9.34 -5.30 -16.64
CA GLU A 178 9.97 -4.41 -17.63
C GLU A 178 11.22 -3.70 -17.11
N VAL A 179 11.14 -3.10 -15.92
CA VAL A 179 12.23 -2.24 -15.39
C VAL A 179 13.31 -3.06 -14.71
N TRP A 180 12.97 -4.10 -13.98
CA TRP A 180 13.93 -4.95 -13.29
C TRP A 180 14.48 -6.07 -14.17
N LYS A 181 13.88 -6.30 -15.35
CA LYS A 181 14.24 -7.38 -16.28
C LYS A 181 14.24 -8.75 -15.62
N ARG A 182 13.26 -8.97 -14.75
CA ARG A 182 13.09 -10.20 -13.98
C ARG A 182 11.60 -10.55 -13.85
N PRO A 183 11.21 -11.84 -14.00
CA PRO A 183 9.84 -12.24 -13.81
C PRO A 183 9.43 -12.09 -12.34
N SER A 184 8.22 -11.62 -12.12
CA SER A 184 7.60 -11.57 -10.80
C SER A 184 6.40 -12.50 -10.70
N ALA A 185 6.11 -13.00 -9.51
CA ALA A 185 4.90 -13.76 -9.22
C ALA A 185 3.79 -12.81 -8.76
N LEU A 186 2.59 -12.99 -9.30
CA LEU A 186 1.43 -12.19 -8.89
C LEU A 186 0.85 -12.73 -7.58
N VAL A 187 0.79 -11.85 -6.58
CA VAL A 187 0.15 -12.12 -5.28
C VAL A 187 -0.63 -10.88 -4.86
N TYR A 188 -1.94 -10.93 -4.99
CA TYR A 188 -2.80 -9.83 -4.54
C TYR A 188 -2.77 -9.69 -3.02
N PRO A 189 -2.71 -8.45 -2.47
CA PRO A 189 -2.83 -8.22 -1.03
C PRO A 189 -4.13 -8.78 -0.46
N GLY A 190 -4.07 -9.27 0.76
CA GLY A 190 -5.26 -9.68 1.50
C GLY A 190 -6.09 -8.46 1.92
N CYS A 191 -7.41 -8.56 1.79
CA CYS A 191 -8.32 -7.49 2.17
C CYS A 191 -9.33 -7.98 3.18
N ASN A 192 -9.62 -7.14 4.19
CA ASN A 192 -10.69 -7.43 5.14
C ASN A 192 -12.04 -7.37 4.42
N MET A 193 -12.91 -8.32 4.74
CA MET A 193 -14.29 -8.29 4.26
C MET A 193 -15.14 -7.45 5.23
N VAL A 194 -15.62 -6.32 4.74
CA VAL A 194 -16.52 -5.41 5.49
C VAL A 194 -17.97 -5.86 5.26
N ASN A 195 -18.74 -5.96 6.34
CA ASN A 195 -20.16 -6.30 6.22
C ASN A 195 -20.99 -5.10 5.71
N PRO A 196 -21.94 -5.34 4.79
CA PRO A 196 -22.86 -4.30 4.37
C PRO A 196 -23.81 -3.92 5.51
N GLY A 197 -24.07 -2.63 5.65
CA GLY A 197 -25.12 -2.07 6.51
C GLY A 197 -26.32 -1.60 5.71
N ALA A 198 -27.22 -0.87 6.35
CA ALA A 198 -28.34 -0.19 5.67
C ALA A 198 -27.81 0.90 4.74
N LYS A 199 -28.00 0.69 3.43
CA LYS A 199 -27.47 1.59 2.41
C LYS A 199 -28.25 2.89 2.33
N ARG A 200 -27.54 3.99 2.28
CA ARG A 200 -28.09 5.35 2.05
C ARG A 200 -27.38 6.06 0.89
N ASN A 201 -27.91 7.15 0.45
CA ASN A 201 -27.37 7.90 -0.70
C ASN A 201 -26.06 8.63 -0.33
N LEU A 202 -25.07 7.86 0.07
CA LEU A 202 -23.74 8.28 0.50
C LEU A 202 -22.69 7.83 -0.51
N VAL A 203 -21.86 8.78 -0.93
CA VAL A 203 -20.60 8.55 -1.64
C VAL A 203 -19.45 8.62 -0.66
N VAL A 204 -18.61 7.62 -0.61
CA VAL A 204 -17.45 7.59 0.30
C VAL A 204 -16.15 7.47 -0.47
N THR A 205 -15.09 8.10 0.02
CA THR A 205 -13.70 7.86 -0.39
C THR A 205 -12.83 7.61 0.82
N VAL A 206 -11.81 6.79 0.65
CA VAL A 206 -10.84 6.46 1.70
C VAL A 206 -9.44 6.56 1.14
N ALA A 207 -8.59 7.36 1.78
CA ALA A 207 -7.20 7.51 1.37
C ALA A 207 -6.32 8.06 2.50
N ARG A 208 -5.00 7.97 2.32
CA ARG A 208 -4.07 8.84 3.03
C ARG A 208 -4.13 10.24 2.41
N ALA A 209 -4.15 11.28 3.24
CA ALA A 209 -4.25 12.66 2.78
C ALA A 209 -2.91 13.14 2.20
N VAL A 210 -2.65 12.77 0.95
CA VAL A 210 -1.47 13.16 0.18
C VAL A 210 -1.88 13.60 -1.23
N PRO A 211 -1.19 14.59 -1.86
CA PRO A 211 -1.62 15.19 -3.14
C PRO A 211 -1.81 14.18 -4.27
N VAL A 212 -0.99 13.13 -4.34
CA VAL A 212 -1.10 12.10 -5.38
C VAL A 212 -2.46 11.39 -5.38
N LYS A 213 -3.21 11.41 -4.26
CA LYS A 213 -4.57 10.85 -4.16
C LYS A 213 -5.66 11.74 -4.74
N ARG A 214 -5.33 12.99 -5.12
CA ARG A 214 -6.20 13.95 -5.83
C ARG A 214 -7.56 14.13 -5.14
N LEU A 215 -7.55 14.21 -3.81
CA LEU A 215 -8.77 14.24 -2.99
C LEU A 215 -9.60 15.54 -3.19
N GLU A 216 -8.97 16.60 -3.67
CA GLU A 216 -9.68 17.84 -4.07
C GLU A 216 -10.72 17.59 -5.18
N LEU A 217 -10.49 16.62 -6.06
CA LEU A 217 -11.46 16.26 -7.11
C LEU A 217 -12.72 15.62 -6.53
N PHE A 218 -12.64 14.93 -5.41
CA PHE A 218 -13.78 14.36 -4.72
C PHE A 218 -14.77 15.48 -4.29
N TRP A 219 -14.26 16.61 -3.79
CA TRP A 219 -15.07 17.75 -3.43
C TRP A 219 -15.67 18.45 -4.67
N LYS A 220 -14.92 18.55 -5.77
CA LYS A 220 -15.45 19.09 -7.04
C LYS A 220 -16.65 18.28 -7.51
N VAL A 221 -16.59 16.95 -7.43
CA VAL A 221 -17.72 16.07 -7.78
C VAL A 221 -18.87 16.22 -6.79
N ALA A 222 -18.60 16.38 -5.49
CA ALA A 222 -19.62 16.59 -4.47
C ALA A 222 -20.44 17.86 -4.72
N MET A 223 -19.80 18.97 -5.11
CA MET A 223 -20.49 20.21 -5.47
C MET A 223 -21.43 20.05 -6.68
N LEU A 224 -21.10 19.17 -7.62
CA LEU A 224 -21.94 18.88 -8.79
C LEU A 224 -23.13 17.98 -8.47
N ARG A 225 -23.16 17.35 -7.28
CA ARG A 225 -24.22 16.42 -6.87
C ARG A 225 -24.74 16.72 -5.45
N PRO A 226 -25.32 17.91 -5.22
CA PRO A 226 -25.71 18.38 -3.88
C PRO A 226 -26.81 17.51 -3.22
N LYS A 227 -27.54 16.73 -3.99
CA LYS A 227 -28.60 15.83 -3.50
C LYS A 227 -28.06 14.57 -2.79
N TYR A 228 -26.75 14.29 -2.88
CA TYR A 228 -26.12 13.15 -2.23
C TYR A 228 -25.19 13.60 -1.12
N GLU A 229 -25.02 12.76 -0.11
CA GLU A 229 -24.01 12.96 0.93
C GLU A 229 -22.64 12.47 0.45
N PHE A 230 -21.59 13.18 0.84
CA PHE A 230 -20.21 12.81 0.55
C PHE A 230 -19.39 12.73 1.84
N ALA A 231 -18.65 11.64 2.02
CA ALA A 231 -17.76 11.47 3.17
C ALA A 231 -16.36 11.09 2.73
N MET A 232 -15.39 11.85 3.19
CA MET A 232 -13.96 11.62 2.95
C MET A 232 -13.32 11.12 4.25
N LEU A 233 -12.90 9.87 4.27
CA LEU A 233 -12.22 9.24 5.40
C LEU A 233 -10.71 9.23 5.11
N VAL A 234 -9.94 9.98 5.86
CA VAL A 234 -8.52 10.15 5.56
C VAL A 234 -7.61 9.88 6.75
N THR A 235 -6.54 9.16 6.50
CA THR A 235 -5.40 9.10 7.41
C THR A 235 -4.49 10.29 7.11
N GLN A 236 -4.23 11.13 8.12
CA GLN A 236 -3.35 12.28 7.97
C GLN A 236 -1.88 11.83 7.84
N ASP A 237 -1.18 12.41 6.87
CA ASP A 237 0.27 12.25 6.74
C ASP A 237 0.98 13.47 7.35
N PRO A 238 1.88 13.28 8.33
CA PRO A 238 2.60 14.39 8.97
C PRO A 238 3.38 15.27 7.99
N ASN A 239 3.77 14.76 6.84
CA ASN A 239 4.48 15.54 5.82
C ASN A 239 3.54 16.38 4.94
N PHE A 240 2.21 16.19 5.04
CA PHE A 240 1.20 16.84 4.21
C PHE A 240 0.02 17.38 5.04
N LEU A 241 0.28 17.85 6.26
CA LEU A 241 -0.77 18.41 7.14
C LEU A 241 -1.47 19.61 6.50
N GLU A 242 -0.73 20.47 5.80
CA GLU A 242 -1.32 21.63 5.09
C GLU A 242 -2.34 21.20 4.02
N TYR A 243 -2.05 20.09 3.31
CA TYR A 243 -3.00 19.53 2.35
C TYR A 243 -4.28 19.04 3.04
N SER A 244 -4.16 18.39 4.20
CA SER A 244 -5.31 17.97 5.02
C SER A 244 -6.16 19.17 5.46
N ILE A 245 -5.51 20.26 5.90
CA ILE A 245 -6.19 21.51 6.31
C ILE A 245 -6.88 22.15 5.09
N ALA A 246 -6.21 22.21 3.95
CA ALA A 246 -6.78 22.75 2.73
C ALA A 246 -8.04 21.99 2.30
N LEU A 247 -8.03 20.64 2.35
CA LEU A 247 -9.19 19.81 2.05
C LEU A 247 -10.38 20.09 2.97
N SER A 248 -10.15 20.34 4.26
CA SER A 248 -11.26 20.65 5.19
C SER A 248 -11.87 22.03 4.95
N ARG A 249 -11.06 23.01 4.52
CA ARG A 249 -11.54 24.38 4.24
C ARG A 249 -12.45 24.47 3.01
N VAL A 250 -12.25 23.58 2.04
CA VAL A 250 -13.02 23.56 0.78
C VAL A 250 -14.10 22.49 0.74
N ALA A 251 -14.40 21.86 1.87
CA ALA A 251 -15.44 20.86 1.96
C ALA A 251 -16.83 21.52 1.67
N PRO A 252 -17.64 20.98 0.75
CA PRO A 252 -18.96 21.52 0.43
C PRO A 252 -19.99 21.19 1.53
N MET A 253 -21.16 21.85 1.48
CA MET A 253 -22.23 21.68 2.49
C MET A 253 -22.73 20.23 2.61
N ASN A 254 -22.73 19.47 1.51
CA ASN A 254 -23.10 18.06 1.47
C ASN A 254 -21.90 17.12 1.72
N GLY A 255 -20.74 17.67 2.09
CA GLY A 255 -19.49 16.94 2.31
C GLY A 255 -19.06 16.97 3.78
N ARG A 256 -18.49 15.86 4.25
CA ARG A 256 -17.78 15.82 5.54
C ARG A 256 -16.43 15.11 5.39
N ILE A 257 -15.44 15.58 6.13
CA ILE A 257 -14.13 14.93 6.25
C ILE A 257 -13.95 14.35 7.64
N LEU A 258 -13.46 13.10 7.72
CA LEU A 258 -13.13 12.42 8.96
C LEU A 258 -11.64 12.09 8.94
N PHE A 259 -10.91 12.70 9.88
CA PHE A 259 -9.48 12.47 10.03
C PHE A 259 -9.22 11.30 10.98
N ASN A 260 -8.34 10.38 10.57
CA ASN A 260 -7.91 9.22 11.34
C ASN A 260 -9.09 8.45 11.98
N PRO A 261 -10.13 8.09 11.21
CA PRO A 261 -11.31 7.42 11.77
C PRO A 261 -10.92 6.10 12.44
N SER A 262 -11.65 5.74 13.49
CA SER A 262 -11.53 4.40 14.08
C SER A 262 -11.97 3.33 13.08
N LYS A 263 -11.54 2.08 13.29
CA LYS A 263 -11.93 0.94 12.44
C LYS A 263 -13.46 0.77 12.38
N ASP A 264 -14.15 0.96 13.48
CA ASP A 264 -15.61 0.86 13.53
C ASP A 264 -16.27 1.97 12.71
N THR A 265 -15.80 3.21 12.85
CA THR A 265 -16.25 4.34 12.02
C THR A 265 -15.99 4.08 10.55
N TYR A 266 -14.81 3.59 10.20
CA TYR A 266 -14.44 3.21 8.85
C TYR A 266 -15.39 2.14 8.28
N HIS A 267 -15.61 1.04 9.00
CA HIS A 267 -16.52 -0.03 8.58
C HIS A 267 -17.97 0.44 8.47
N LYS A 268 -18.43 1.29 9.41
CA LYS A 268 -19.77 1.87 9.37
C LYS A 268 -19.98 2.67 8.08
N PHE A 269 -19.07 3.60 7.75
CA PHE A 269 -19.22 4.41 6.54
C PHE A 269 -19.19 3.57 5.25
N LEU A 270 -18.30 2.59 5.14
CA LEU A 270 -18.30 1.66 4.01
C LEU A 270 -19.58 0.82 3.97
N GLY A 271 -20.04 0.34 5.12
CA GLY A 271 -21.29 -0.42 5.22
C GLY A 271 -22.50 0.35 4.73
N GLU A 272 -22.61 1.63 5.10
CA GLU A 272 -23.74 2.52 4.77
C GLU A 272 -23.68 3.12 3.34
N ALA A 273 -22.50 3.26 2.75
CA ALA A 273 -22.35 3.92 1.46
C ALA A 273 -22.85 3.06 0.29
N LYS A 274 -23.57 3.66 -0.65
CA LYS A 274 -23.91 3.04 -1.94
C LYS A 274 -22.74 3.08 -2.91
N VAL A 275 -21.97 4.17 -2.89
CA VAL A 275 -20.89 4.43 -3.87
C VAL A 275 -19.56 4.62 -3.15
N TYR A 276 -18.55 3.97 -3.66
CA TYR A 276 -17.15 4.24 -3.32
C TYR A 276 -16.45 4.92 -4.50
N LEU A 277 -15.94 6.13 -4.31
CA LEU A 277 -15.29 6.90 -5.38
C LEU A 277 -13.78 6.99 -5.14
N HIS A 278 -12.98 6.51 -6.09
CA HIS A 278 -11.52 6.53 -6.04
C HIS A 278 -10.95 7.49 -7.08
N MET A 279 -10.17 8.48 -6.63
CA MET A 279 -9.69 9.58 -7.47
C MET A 279 -8.27 9.40 -8.02
N MET A 280 -7.48 8.47 -7.47
CA MET A 280 -6.10 8.29 -7.90
C MET A 280 -6.01 7.53 -9.23
N GLU A 281 -5.28 8.11 -10.16
CA GLU A 281 -4.83 7.43 -11.37
C GLU A 281 -3.63 6.53 -11.06
N ARG A 282 -3.50 5.43 -11.79
CA ARG A 282 -2.36 4.50 -11.70
C ARG A 282 -2.07 4.02 -10.27
N GLU A 283 -3.14 3.84 -9.46
CA GLU A 283 -3.01 3.19 -8.15
C GLU A 283 -2.41 1.80 -8.32
N HIS A 284 -1.52 1.39 -7.42
CA HIS A 284 -0.83 0.12 -7.56
C HIS A 284 -1.75 -1.09 -7.34
N PHE A 285 -2.67 -1.01 -6.38
CA PHE A 285 -3.70 -2.01 -6.14
C PHE A 285 -5.02 -1.36 -5.73
N GLY A 286 -5.15 -0.88 -4.48
CA GLY A 286 -6.37 -0.25 -3.98
C GLY A 286 -7.12 -1.13 -2.97
N ILE A 287 -6.51 -1.41 -1.82
CA ILE A 287 -7.11 -2.22 -0.75
C ILE A 287 -8.48 -1.68 -0.34
N SER A 288 -8.62 -0.37 -0.16
CA SER A 288 -9.88 0.26 0.24
C SER A 288 -11.00 0.13 -0.82
N ILE A 289 -10.65 -0.05 -2.10
CA ILE A 289 -11.62 -0.35 -3.16
C ILE A 289 -12.24 -1.73 -2.90
N VAL A 290 -11.40 -2.73 -2.63
CA VAL A 290 -11.86 -4.10 -2.34
C VAL A 290 -12.71 -4.15 -1.07
N GLU A 291 -12.31 -3.43 -0.02
CA GLU A 291 -13.08 -3.34 1.23
C GLU A 291 -14.46 -2.69 1.02
N ALA A 292 -14.53 -1.63 0.22
CA ALA A 292 -15.80 -1.02 -0.16
C ALA A 292 -16.67 -1.96 -1.01
N MET A 293 -16.07 -2.69 -1.96
CA MET A 293 -16.75 -3.72 -2.75
C MET A 293 -17.32 -4.83 -1.86
N SER A 294 -16.57 -5.26 -0.85
CA SER A 294 -17.02 -6.29 0.09
C SER A 294 -18.23 -5.83 0.91
N ALA A 295 -18.30 -4.53 1.21
CA ALA A 295 -19.46 -3.87 1.82
C ALA A 295 -20.63 -3.61 0.84
N MET A 296 -20.58 -4.12 -0.38
CA MET A 296 -21.58 -3.90 -1.44
C MET A 296 -21.69 -2.45 -1.94
N CYS A 297 -20.64 -1.64 -1.79
CA CYS A 297 -20.58 -0.38 -2.51
C CYS A 297 -20.35 -0.63 -4.02
N THR A 298 -20.92 0.21 -4.87
CA THR A 298 -20.51 0.29 -6.28
C THR A 298 -19.23 1.10 -6.37
N PRO A 299 -18.07 0.52 -6.69
CA PRO A 299 -16.84 1.27 -6.87
C PRO A 299 -16.87 2.04 -8.20
N ILE A 300 -16.45 3.30 -8.16
CA ILE A 300 -16.19 4.15 -9.32
C ILE A 300 -14.72 4.53 -9.27
N VAL A 301 -13.92 4.04 -10.21
CA VAL A 301 -12.46 4.14 -10.19
C VAL A 301 -11.93 4.62 -11.54
N HIS A 302 -10.73 5.19 -11.57
CA HIS A 302 -10.06 5.52 -12.84
C HIS A 302 -9.68 4.24 -13.62
N ASP A 303 -9.84 4.25 -14.96
CA ASP A 303 -9.54 3.09 -15.84
C ASP A 303 -8.03 2.88 -16.04
N SER A 304 -7.27 2.86 -14.93
CA SER A 304 -5.82 2.62 -14.95
C SER A 304 -5.35 1.95 -13.66
N GLY A 305 -4.14 1.39 -13.71
CA GLY A 305 -3.50 0.78 -12.55
C GLY A 305 -4.18 -0.51 -12.08
N GLY A 306 -3.94 -0.89 -10.84
CA GLY A 306 -4.57 -2.03 -10.18
C GLY A 306 -6.09 -1.93 -10.07
N PRO A 307 -6.72 -0.76 -9.86
CA PRO A 307 -8.17 -0.62 -9.87
C PRO A 307 -8.86 -1.16 -11.13
N LYS A 308 -8.22 -1.01 -12.29
CA LYS A 308 -8.74 -1.55 -13.57
C LYS A 308 -8.93 -3.06 -13.55
N GLU A 309 -8.05 -3.80 -12.88
CA GLU A 309 -8.16 -5.26 -12.78
C GLU A 309 -9.07 -5.72 -11.63
N ILE A 310 -9.19 -4.90 -10.57
CA ILE A 310 -10.10 -5.18 -9.45
C ILE A 310 -11.55 -4.97 -9.91
N VAL A 311 -11.84 -3.81 -10.49
CA VAL A 311 -13.18 -3.39 -10.92
C VAL A 311 -13.40 -3.78 -12.39
N CYS A 312 -13.81 -5.03 -12.61
CA CYS A 312 -14.06 -5.57 -13.94
C CYS A 312 -15.49 -6.10 -14.07
N GLY A 313 -15.99 -6.12 -15.29
CA GLY A 313 -17.33 -6.59 -15.60
C GLY A 313 -18.42 -5.79 -14.87
N ARG A 314 -19.30 -6.48 -14.15
CA ARG A 314 -20.41 -5.87 -13.38
C ARG A 314 -20.02 -5.43 -11.97
N ALA A 315 -18.73 -5.50 -11.61
CA ALA A 315 -18.29 -5.22 -10.25
C ALA A 315 -18.24 -3.71 -9.91
N GLY A 316 -18.36 -2.82 -10.89
CA GLY A 316 -18.37 -1.37 -10.71
C GLY A 316 -18.15 -0.61 -12.00
N LEU A 317 -17.86 0.67 -11.90
CA LEU A 317 -17.70 1.60 -13.01
C LEU A 317 -16.27 2.13 -13.10
N ARG A 318 -15.80 2.41 -14.32
CA ARG A 318 -14.46 2.94 -14.58
C ARG A 318 -14.55 4.19 -15.45
N TRP A 319 -13.92 5.27 -14.98
CA TRP A 319 -13.90 6.56 -15.66
C TRP A 319 -12.52 6.83 -16.30
N GLN A 320 -12.51 7.59 -17.37
CA GLN A 320 -11.30 8.08 -18.04
C GLN A 320 -11.14 9.59 -17.80
N THR A 321 -12.24 10.32 -17.81
CA THR A 321 -12.25 11.75 -17.53
C THR A 321 -13.15 12.07 -16.32
N ILE A 322 -12.77 13.09 -15.56
CA ILE A 322 -13.50 13.46 -14.33
C ILE A 322 -14.96 13.85 -14.62
N ASP A 323 -15.24 14.32 -15.82
CA ASP A 323 -16.58 14.78 -16.24
C ASP A 323 -17.59 13.63 -16.36
N GLU A 324 -17.12 12.40 -16.49
CA GLU A 324 -17.98 11.20 -16.52
C GLU A 324 -18.50 10.82 -15.11
N VAL A 325 -17.74 11.16 -14.06
CA VAL A 325 -17.97 10.67 -12.69
C VAL A 325 -19.36 11.10 -12.14
N PRO A 326 -19.84 12.35 -12.34
CA PRO A 326 -21.15 12.74 -11.84
C PRO A 326 -22.30 11.88 -12.37
N SER A 327 -22.29 11.52 -13.66
CA SER A 327 -23.33 10.66 -14.28
C SER A 327 -23.23 9.22 -13.79
N MET A 328 -22.01 8.70 -13.59
CA MET A 328 -21.77 7.37 -13.02
C MET A 328 -22.27 7.26 -11.56
N ILE A 329 -22.14 8.33 -10.77
CA ILE A 329 -22.72 8.38 -9.43
C ILE A 329 -24.25 8.30 -9.52
N ASP A 330 -24.88 9.09 -10.40
CA ASP A 330 -26.33 9.06 -10.56
C ASP A 330 -26.82 7.66 -10.99
N GLU A 331 -26.09 6.96 -11.86
CA GLU A 331 -26.37 5.58 -12.25
C GLU A 331 -26.25 4.62 -11.05
N ALA A 332 -25.12 4.67 -10.33
CA ALA A 332 -24.87 3.78 -9.18
C ALA A 332 -25.89 4.02 -8.05
N MET A 333 -26.34 5.26 -7.83
CA MET A 333 -27.34 5.59 -6.81
C MET A 333 -28.73 5.03 -7.10
N ARG A 334 -29.11 4.86 -8.37
CA ARG A 334 -30.38 4.25 -8.78
C ARG A 334 -30.39 2.74 -8.62
N ASN A 335 -29.23 2.12 -8.71
CA ASN A 335 -29.10 0.67 -8.69
C ASN A 335 -29.16 0.11 -7.23
N ALA A 336 -29.52 -1.16 -7.13
CA ALA A 336 -29.42 -1.91 -5.88
C ALA A 336 -27.94 -2.03 -5.43
N PRO A 337 -27.67 -2.27 -4.13
CA PRO A 337 -26.31 -2.54 -3.64
C PRO A 337 -25.62 -3.65 -4.43
N SER A 338 -24.34 -3.46 -4.75
CA SER A 338 -23.65 -4.29 -5.74
C SER A 338 -23.21 -5.67 -5.17
N ALA A 339 -24.08 -6.67 -5.35
CA ALA A 339 -23.72 -8.05 -5.04
C ALA A 339 -22.55 -8.55 -5.90
N ALA A 340 -22.45 -8.11 -7.15
CA ALA A 340 -21.34 -8.45 -8.05
C ALA A 340 -20.00 -7.89 -7.53
N ALA A 341 -20.00 -6.66 -6.96
CA ALA A 341 -18.82 -6.10 -6.30
C ALA A 341 -18.38 -6.98 -5.12
N ARG A 342 -19.33 -7.35 -4.24
CA ARG A 342 -19.03 -8.23 -3.10
C ARG A 342 -18.48 -9.59 -3.52
N GLN A 343 -19.07 -10.23 -4.52
CA GLN A 343 -18.57 -11.50 -5.06
C GLN A 343 -17.14 -11.34 -5.59
N ARG A 344 -16.86 -10.26 -6.32
CA ARG A 344 -15.52 -9.97 -6.86
C ARG A 344 -14.51 -9.71 -5.74
N ALA A 345 -14.89 -9.00 -4.69
CA ALA A 345 -14.02 -8.72 -3.53
C ALA A 345 -13.49 -10.00 -2.86
N GLN A 346 -14.27 -11.09 -2.84
CA GLN A 346 -13.84 -12.36 -2.26
C GLN A 346 -12.61 -12.97 -2.94
N CYS A 347 -12.32 -12.57 -4.20
CA CYS A 347 -11.10 -13.00 -4.90
C CYS A 347 -9.82 -12.42 -4.25
N PHE A 348 -9.96 -11.42 -3.38
CA PHE A 348 -8.87 -10.70 -2.72
C PHE A 348 -8.94 -10.85 -1.19
N SER A 349 -9.61 -11.87 -0.66
CA SER A 349 -9.68 -12.11 0.78
C SER A 349 -8.31 -12.50 1.37
N ILE A 350 -8.16 -12.27 2.69
CA ILE A 350 -6.96 -12.67 3.44
C ILE A 350 -6.67 -14.17 3.27
N GLU A 351 -7.69 -15.02 3.30
CA GLU A 351 -7.53 -16.47 3.11
C GLU A 351 -6.92 -16.83 1.75
N ARG A 352 -7.33 -16.12 0.67
CA ARG A 352 -6.74 -16.33 -0.66
C ARG A 352 -5.30 -15.84 -0.73
N PHE A 353 -5.00 -14.73 -0.09
CA PHE A 353 -3.66 -14.21 0.05
C PHE A 353 -2.76 -15.23 0.76
N GLU A 354 -3.18 -15.72 1.93
CA GLU A 354 -2.42 -16.70 2.72
C GLU A 354 -2.21 -18.01 1.95
N LYS A 355 -3.25 -18.55 1.31
CA LYS A 355 -3.13 -19.74 0.46
C LYS A 355 -2.11 -19.54 -0.68
N ARG A 356 -2.13 -18.38 -1.32
CA ARG A 356 -1.19 -18.08 -2.40
C ARG A 356 0.24 -17.95 -1.88
N LEU A 357 0.42 -17.27 -0.75
CA LEU A 357 1.73 -17.11 -0.12
C LEU A 357 2.27 -18.48 0.37
N ALA A 358 1.44 -19.30 1.01
CA ALA A 358 1.79 -20.66 1.42
C ALA A 358 2.23 -21.53 0.24
N SER A 359 1.53 -21.47 -0.90
CA SER A 359 1.90 -22.18 -2.13
C SER A 359 3.29 -21.76 -2.64
N ILE A 360 3.66 -20.49 -2.50
CA ILE A 360 4.98 -20.01 -2.89
C ILE A 360 6.04 -20.55 -1.96
N PHE A 361 5.81 -20.48 -0.64
CA PHE A 361 6.76 -20.99 0.35
C PHE A 361 6.97 -22.50 0.26
N SER A 362 5.93 -23.29 -0.04
CA SER A 362 6.04 -24.73 -0.24
C SER A 362 6.86 -25.13 -1.47
N GLN A 363 6.96 -24.26 -2.47
CA GLN A 363 7.75 -24.48 -3.68
C GLN A 363 9.21 -24.04 -3.52
N MET A 364 9.51 -23.26 -2.49
CA MET A 364 10.88 -22.88 -2.16
C MET A 364 11.54 -24.08 -1.48
N ARG A 365 12.32 -24.86 -2.27
CA ARG A 365 13.25 -25.85 -1.68
C ARG A 365 14.38 -25.06 -0.99
N VAL A 366 14.29 -24.94 0.32
CA VAL A 366 15.39 -24.50 1.17
C VAL A 366 16.29 -25.66 1.49
#